data_7e7bec786f194ca0ab6ff87fea16812f
#
_entry.id   7e7bec786f194ca0ab6ff87fea16812f
#
_cell.length_a   1.000
_cell.length_b   1.000
_cell.length_c   1.000
_cell.angle_alpha   90.00
_cell.angle_beta   90.00
_cell.angle_gamma   90.00
#
_symmetry.space_group_name_H-M   'P 1'
#
loop_
_entity.id
_entity.type
_entity.pdbx_description
1 polymer ?
#
loop_
_entity_poly.entity_id
_entity_poly.type
_entity_poly.pdbx_seq_one_letter_code
_entity_poly.pdbx_strand_id
1 'polypeptide(L)' 'MTAKYVKLADTIREQIKSGELRPGDKLPSISQLREEFGISYGSVRGAMLVLKAEGLIEGRQGEAVYVKERDAS' A
#
# COMPACT_ATOMS: atom_id res chain seq x y z
N MET A 1 -21.08 -2.82 4.84
CA MET A 1 -19.95 -2.03 5.38
C MET A 1 -18.62 -2.53 4.86
N THR A 2 -17.77 -1.63 4.45
CA THR A 2 -16.48 -1.98 3.91
C THR A 2 -15.48 -2.17 5.06
N ALA A 3 -14.73 -3.26 5.05
CA ALA A 3 -13.69 -3.47 6.05
C ALA A 3 -12.62 -2.38 5.93
N LYS A 4 -12.05 -1.99 7.06
CA LYS A 4 -11.06 -0.92 7.08
C LYS A 4 -9.83 -1.22 6.23
N TYR A 5 -9.39 -2.47 6.20
CA TYR A 5 -8.24 -2.82 5.39
C TYR A 5 -8.54 -2.70 3.88
N VAL A 6 -9.78 -2.94 3.49
CA VAL A 6 -10.19 -2.77 2.09
C VAL A 6 -10.14 -1.29 1.72
N LYS A 7 -10.60 -0.42 2.63
CA LYS A 7 -10.56 1.01 2.40
C LYS A 7 -9.14 1.51 2.26
N LEU A 8 -8.22 1.01 3.09
CA LEU A 8 -6.81 1.36 2.98
C LEU A 8 -6.25 0.91 1.63
N ALA A 9 -6.51 -0.33 1.24
CA ALA A 9 -6.03 -0.85 -0.04
C ALA A 9 -6.58 -0.02 -1.20
N ASP A 10 -7.86 0.34 -1.15
CA ASP A 10 -8.48 1.16 -2.19
C ASP A 10 -7.85 2.55 -2.27
N THR A 11 -7.56 3.15 -1.12
CA THR A 11 -6.93 4.47 -1.09
C THR A 11 -5.56 4.43 -1.75
N ILE A 12 -4.74 3.45 -1.40
CA ILE A 12 -3.40 3.33 -2.00
C ILE A 12 -3.50 3.04 -3.49
N ARG A 13 -4.42 2.18 -3.87
CA ARG A 13 -4.64 1.85 -5.29
C ARG A 13 -4.99 3.10 -6.09
N GLU A 14 -5.86 3.94 -5.54
CA GLU A 14 -6.24 5.19 -6.19
C GLU A 14 -5.07 6.16 -6.29
N GLN A 15 -4.24 6.25 -5.26
CA GLN A 15 -3.06 7.10 -5.29
C GLN A 15 -2.07 6.65 -6.36
N ILE A 16 -1.95 5.36 -6.57
CA ILE A 16 -1.08 4.82 -7.62
C ILE A 16 -1.67 5.15 -9.00
N LYS A 17 -2.98 4.99 -9.15
CA LYS A 17 -3.64 5.27 -10.42
C LYS A 17 -3.58 6.75 -10.79
N SER A 18 -3.75 7.62 -9.83
CA SER A 18 -3.76 9.07 -10.08
C SER A 18 -2.38 9.65 -10.28
N GLY A 19 -1.33 8.89 -9.98
CA GLY A 19 0.04 9.38 -10.05
C GLY A 19 0.50 10.08 -8.80
N GLU A 20 -0.32 10.13 -7.75
CA GLU A 20 0.10 10.67 -6.47
C GLU A 20 1.22 9.84 -5.86
N LEU A 21 1.12 8.51 -6.01
CA LEU A 21 2.21 7.60 -5.72
C LEU A 21 2.75 7.07 -7.04
N ARG A 22 4.00 7.35 -7.32
CA ARG A 22 4.66 6.97 -8.57
C ARG A 22 5.44 5.68 -8.41
N PRO A 23 5.71 4.97 -9.51
CA PRO A 23 6.57 3.78 -9.46
C PRO A 23 7.89 4.11 -8.78
N GLY A 24 8.28 3.28 -7.83
CA GLY A 24 9.50 3.49 -7.06
C GLY A 24 9.32 4.33 -5.80
N ASP A 25 8.19 4.97 -5.63
CA ASP A 25 7.93 5.77 -4.43
C ASP A 25 7.77 4.87 -3.21
N LYS A 26 8.23 5.37 -2.09
CA LYS A 26 8.10 4.67 -0.82
C LYS A 26 6.73 4.95 -0.23
N LEU A 27 6.08 3.89 0.24
CA LEU A 27 4.80 4.02 0.94
C LEU A 27 5.03 4.51 2.36
N PRO A 28 4.01 5.12 2.99
CA PRO A 28 4.09 5.44 4.40
C PRO A 28 4.36 4.18 5.22
N SER A 29 4.98 4.33 6.37
CA SER A 29 5.25 3.19 7.24
C SER A 29 3.96 2.59 7.78
N ILE A 30 4.05 1.36 8.26
CA ILE A 30 2.89 0.71 8.88
C ILE A 30 2.39 1.54 10.04
N SER A 31 3.29 2.08 10.85
CA SER A 31 2.90 2.93 11.97
C SER A 31 2.12 4.16 11.52
N GLN A 32 2.58 4.80 10.46
CA GLN A 32 1.89 5.96 9.92
C GLN A 32 0.50 5.60 9.39
N LEU A 33 0.40 4.48 8.71
CA LEU A 33 -0.89 4.02 8.17
C LEU A 33 -1.86 3.65 9.29
N ARG A 34 -1.35 3.06 10.37
CA ARG A 34 -2.18 2.74 11.52
C ARG A 34 -2.76 4.00 12.15
N GLU A 35 -1.94 5.02 12.32
CA GLU A 35 -2.40 6.28 12.88
C GLU A 35 -3.39 6.98 11.96
N GLU A 36 -3.05 7.06 10.69
CA GLU A 36 -3.86 7.78 9.73
C GLU A 36 -5.24 7.16 9.53
N PHE A 37 -5.30 5.84 9.49
CA PHE A 37 -6.54 5.12 9.25
C PHE A 37 -7.21 4.58 10.50
N GLY A 38 -6.54 4.65 11.64
CA GLY A 38 -7.10 4.15 12.90
C GLY A 38 -7.36 2.66 12.88
N ILE A 39 -6.45 1.88 12.29
CA ILE A 39 -6.61 0.43 12.17
C ILE A 39 -5.44 -0.31 12.81
N SER A 40 -5.64 -1.61 13.02
CA SER A 40 -4.64 -2.45 13.65
C SER A 40 -3.51 -2.80 12.70
N TYR A 41 -2.39 -3.24 13.27
CA TYR A 41 -1.25 -3.72 12.51
C TYR A 41 -1.65 -4.83 11.54
N GLY A 42 -2.47 -5.78 12.02
CA GLY A 42 -2.92 -6.88 11.17
C GLY A 42 -3.73 -6.40 9.97
N SER A 43 -4.56 -5.37 10.18
CA SER A 43 -5.35 -4.82 9.07
C SER A 43 -4.47 -4.13 8.04
N VAL A 44 -3.43 -3.40 8.49
CA VAL A 44 -2.49 -2.79 7.54
C VAL A 44 -1.77 -3.87 6.76
N ARG A 45 -1.31 -4.91 7.43
CA ARG A 45 -0.63 -6.01 6.74
C ARG A 45 -1.55 -6.69 5.73
N GLY A 46 -2.82 -6.87 6.09
CA GLY A 46 -3.80 -7.45 5.17
C GLY A 46 -3.93 -6.62 3.89
N ALA A 47 -4.01 -5.30 4.04
CA ALA A 47 -4.09 -4.41 2.88
C ALA A 47 -2.82 -4.52 2.03
N MET A 48 -1.66 -4.58 2.67
CA MET A 48 -0.40 -4.71 1.96
C MET A 48 -0.34 -6.02 1.17
N LEU A 49 -0.81 -7.12 1.75
CA LEU A 49 -0.83 -8.40 1.07
C LEU A 49 -1.73 -8.37 -0.17
N VAL A 50 -2.88 -7.70 -0.06
CA VAL A 50 -3.78 -7.56 -1.21
C VAL A 50 -3.10 -6.79 -2.33
N LEU A 51 -2.45 -5.67 -1.99
CA LEU A 51 -1.78 -4.84 -2.99
C LEU A 51 -0.58 -5.56 -3.61
N LYS A 52 0.15 -6.35 -2.82
CA LYS A 52 1.25 -7.16 -3.35
C LYS A 52 0.75 -8.22 -4.31
N ALA A 53 -0.37 -8.86 -3.96
CA ALA A 53 -0.97 -9.87 -4.84
C ALA A 53 -1.42 -9.26 -6.16
N GLU A 54 -1.81 -7.98 -6.15
CA GLU A 54 -2.18 -7.27 -7.37
C GLU A 54 -0.98 -6.77 -8.17
N GLY A 55 0.22 -6.92 -7.62
CA GLY A 55 1.44 -6.48 -8.31
C GLY A 55 1.65 -4.98 -8.27
N LEU A 56 1.04 -4.27 -7.34
CA LEU A 56 1.13 -2.82 -7.27
C LEU A 56 2.26 -2.33 -6.37
N ILE A 57 2.63 -3.12 -5.37
CA ILE A 57 3.66 -2.74 -4.41
C ILE A 57 4.60 -3.92 -4.18
N GLU A 58 5.78 -3.62 -3.64
CA GLU A 58 6.75 -4.65 -3.28
C GLU A 58 7.46 -4.26 -2.00
N GLY A 59 7.76 -5.28 -1.18
CA GLY A 59 8.59 -5.07 -0.01
C GLY A 59 10.05 -5.20 -0.40
N ARG A 60 10.89 -4.37 0.18
CA ARG A 60 12.33 -4.46 0.00
C ARG A 60 12.98 -4.79 1.32
N GLN A 61 14.19 -5.27 1.23
CA GLN A 61 14.96 -5.63 2.42
C GLN A 61 15.01 -4.44 3.36
N GLY A 62 14.66 -4.65 4.66
CA GLY A 62 14.68 -3.59 5.66
C GLY A 62 13.33 -3.04 5.97
N GLU A 63 12.24 -3.43 5.74
CA GLU A 63 10.92 -2.98 6.22
C GLU A 63 10.21 -1.95 5.35
N ALA A 64 10.88 -1.38 4.37
CA ALA A 64 10.22 -0.41 3.51
C ALA A 64 9.39 -1.12 2.43
N VAL A 65 8.28 -0.50 2.10
CA VAL A 65 7.42 -0.97 1.02
C VAL A 65 7.38 0.13 -0.04
N TYR A 66 7.49 -0.27 -1.29
CA TYR A 66 7.59 0.66 -2.41
C TYR A 66 6.55 0.34 -3.47
N VAL A 67 6.14 1.35 -4.21
CA VAL A 67 5.31 1.14 -5.39
C VAL A 67 6.13 0.39 -6.41
N LYS A 68 5.61 -0.72 -6.88
CA LYS A 68 6.33 -1.55 -7.83
C LYS A 68 6.48 -0.84 -9.17
N GLU A 69 7.67 -0.85 -9.73
CA GLU A 69 7.88 -0.30 -11.04
C GLU A 69 7.31 -1.25 -12.08
N ARG A 70 6.55 -0.70 -12.99
CA ARG A 70 6.03 -1.46 -14.11
C ARG A 70 6.98 -1.34 -15.26
N ASP A 71 7.28 -2.48 -15.88
CA ASP A 71 7.99 -2.45 -17.14
C ASP A 71 7.11 -1.73 -18.15
N ALA A 72 7.69 -0.80 -18.84
CA ALA A 72 6.96 0.00 -19.81
C ALA A 72 6.67 -0.74 -21.11
N SER A 73 6.83 -2.01 -21.10
CA SER A 73 6.57 -2.81 -22.30
C SER A 73 5.10 -3.01 -22.55
#